data_581582c72ecd76c9e084913722252add
#
_entry.id   581582c72ecd76c9e084913722252add
#
_cell.length_a   1.000
_cell.length_b   1.000
_cell.length_c   1.000
_cell.angle_alpha   90.00
_cell.angle_beta   90.00
_cell.angle_gamma   90.00
#
_symmetry.space_group_name_H-M   'P 1'
#
loop_
_entity.id
_entity.type
_entity.pdbx_description
1 polymer ?
#
loop_
_entity_poly.entity_id
_entity_poly.type
_entity_poly.pdbx_seq_one_letter_code
_entity_poly.pdbx_strand_id
1 'polypeptide(L)'
;DLGSSTKEGGECSFKSLEAATSDLASNKIDVLVTAPINKDNIQSDGFDFPGHTEYLAKLSNVDNALMFMCSDNLRVGIVTGHIPISKVAQTLTQENILAKIVQMNASLIQDFVINRPKIAVLGLNPHAGEKGLLGDEEKDIIAPAVKRASEMGILAFGPYPADGFFGSTGYKKFDAVLAMYHDQGLIPFKALTFGQGVNYTAGLPIVRTSPDHGTAYDLVGRGTASLSSFQSAVFLARDVYLNRAFQKEVSLTPLK
;
A
#
# COMPACT_ATOMS: atom_id res chain seq x y z
N ASP A 1 14.84 -24.05 -14.24
CA ASP A 1 16.07 -23.91 -13.42
C ASP A 1 15.79 -23.01 -12.23
N LEU A 2 16.12 -23.48 -11.02
CA LEU A 2 15.99 -22.68 -9.81
C LEU A 2 17.02 -21.54 -9.80
N GLY A 3 16.61 -20.35 -9.35
CA GLY A 3 17.51 -19.19 -9.26
C GLY A 3 17.67 -18.38 -10.54
N SER A 4 16.89 -18.68 -11.58
CA SER A 4 16.93 -17.95 -12.85
C SER A 4 15.51 -17.53 -13.30
N SER A 5 15.45 -16.44 -14.05
CA SER A 5 14.21 -16.00 -14.69
C SER A 5 13.99 -16.83 -15.96
N THR A 6 12.92 -17.60 -16.02
CA THR A 6 12.54 -18.39 -17.20
C THR A 6 11.10 -18.09 -17.62
N LYS A 7 10.77 -18.32 -18.88
CA LYS A 7 9.42 -18.16 -19.41
C LYS A 7 8.42 -19.10 -18.70
N GLU A 8 8.83 -20.36 -18.54
CA GLU A 8 8.03 -21.39 -17.84
C GLU A 8 7.75 -20.97 -16.39
N GLY A 9 8.72 -20.36 -15.70
CA GLY A 9 8.55 -19.80 -14.36
C GLY A 9 7.49 -18.71 -14.34
N GLY A 10 7.46 -17.84 -15.34
CA GLY A 10 6.44 -16.80 -15.51
C GLY A 10 5.05 -17.38 -15.75
N GLU A 11 4.93 -18.36 -16.66
CA GLU A 11 3.67 -19.05 -16.94
C GLU A 11 3.12 -19.80 -15.70
N CYS A 12 3.99 -20.48 -14.94
CA CYS A 12 3.60 -21.12 -13.69
C CYS A 12 3.13 -20.10 -12.63
N SER A 13 3.81 -18.97 -12.52
CA SER A 13 3.43 -17.88 -11.61
C SER A 13 2.06 -17.33 -11.95
N PHE A 14 1.77 -17.10 -13.23
CA PHE A 14 0.45 -16.61 -13.66
C PHE A 14 -0.64 -17.66 -13.42
N LYS A 15 -0.44 -18.91 -13.81
CA LYS A 15 -1.42 -20.01 -13.55
C LYS A 15 -1.73 -20.17 -12.05
N SER A 16 -0.71 -20.05 -11.19
CA SER A 16 -0.89 -20.10 -9.75
C SER A 16 -1.74 -18.93 -9.24
N LEU A 17 -1.46 -17.73 -9.73
CA LEU A 17 -2.23 -16.52 -9.38
C LEU A 17 -3.67 -16.60 -9.88
N GLU A 18 -3.89 -17.06 -11.12
CA GLU A 18 -5.21 -17.22 -11.72
C GLU A 18 -6.06 -18.23 -10.93
N ALA A 19 -5.48 -19.40 -10.58
CA ALA A 19 -6.15 -20.41 -9.76
C ALA A 19 -6.54 -19.86 -8.38
N ALA A 20 -5.60 -19.19 -7.69
CA ALA A 20 -5.85 -18.60 -6.38
C ALA A 20 -6.93 -17.51 -6.42
N THR A 21 -6.93 -16.64 -7.45
CA THR A 21 -7.95 -15.61 -7.61
C THR A 21 -9.32 -16.18 -7.96
N SER A 22 -9.38 -17.26 -8.73
CA SER A 22 -10.63 -17.99 -9.00
C SER A 22 -11.21 -18.61 -7.71
N ASP A 23 -10.35 -19.21 -6.87
CA ASP A 23 -10.77 -19.79 -5.59
C ASP A 23 -11.22 -18.71 -4.59
N LEU A 24 -10.55 -17.55 -4.59
CA LEU A 24 -10.95 -16.39 -3.79
C LEU A 24 -12.32 -15.83 -4.24
N ALA A 25 -12.53 -15.69 -5.56
CA ALA A 25 -13.79 -15.23 -6.14
C ALA A 25 -14.96 -16.18 -5.88
N SER A 26 -14.69 -17.50 -5.78
CA SER A 26 -15.68 -18.52 -5.47
C SER A 26 -15.83 -18.81 -3.96
N ASN A 27 -15.21 -18.00 -3.08
CA ASN A 27 -15.22 -18.15 -1.62
C ASN A 27 -14.71 -19.52 -1.12
N LYS A 28 -13.80 -20.15 -1.84
CA LYS A 28 -13.11 -21.37 -1.38
C LYS A 28 -11.93 -21.06 -0.46
N ILE A 29 -11.38 -19.84 -0.59
CA ILE A 29 -10.37 -19.28 0.30
C ILE A 29 -10.80 -17.89 0.73
N ASP A 30 -10.36 -17.44 1.92
CA ASP A 30 -10.78 -16.20 2.53
C ASP A 30 -9.81 -15.03 2.26
N VAL A 31 -8.52 -15.35 2.12
CA VAL A 31 -7.45 -14.37 1.93
C VAL A 31 -6.41 -14.88 0.94
N LEU A 32 -5.67 -13.97 0.34
CA LEU A 32 -4.58 -14.28 -0.57
C LEU A 32 -3.26 -13.68 -0.05
N VAL A 33 -2.26 -14.53 0.17
CA VAL A 33 -0.88 -14.11 0.42
C VAL A 33 -0.04 -14.49 -0.78
N THR A 34 0.46 -13.49 -1.52
CA THR A 34 1.24 -13.74 -2.74
C THR A 34 2.74 -13.72 -2.45
N ALA A 35 3.48 -14.70 -2.97
CA ALA A 35 4.92 -14.60 -3.11
C ALA A 35 5.30 -13.56 -4.18
N PRO A 36 6.54 -13.05 -4.17
CA PRO A 36 7.03 -12.16 -5.22
C PRO A 36 6.99 -12.80 -6.61
N ILE A 37 6.68 -12.01 -7.63
CA ILE A 37 6.77 -12.40 -9.04
C ILE A 37 7.90 -11.65 -9.74
N ASN A 38 8.43 -12.26 -10.78
CA ASN A 38 9.27 -11.53 -11.72
C ASN A 38 8.36 -10.84 -12.74
N LYS A 39 8.43 -9.51 -12.81
CA LYS A 39 7.51 -8.70 -13.60
C LYS A 39 7.74 -8.81 -15.10
N ASP A 40 8.94 -9.25 -15.53
CA ASP A 40 9.26 -9.40 -16.95
C ASP A 40 8.77 -10.74 -17.48
N ASN A 41 9.07 -11.85 -16.78
CA ASN A 41 8.76 -13.19 -17.30
C ASN A 41 7.30 -13.62 -17.13
N ILE A 42 6.52 -12.94 -16.27
CA ILE A 42 5.09 -13.21 -16.09
C ILE A 42 4.23 -12.59 -17.20
N GLN A 43 4.76 -11.59 -17.93
CA GLN A 43 4.02 -10.93 -19.01
C GLN A 43 3.59 -11.94 -20.06
N SER A 44 2.32 -11.91 -20.43
CA SER A 44 1.69 -12.82 -21.39
C SER A 44 0.37 -12.21 -21.86
N ASP A 45 -0.27 -12.81 -22.85
CA ASP A 45 -1.59 -12.39 -23.35
C ASP A 45 -2.66 -12.39 -22.22
N GLY A 46 -2.48 -13.21 -21.18
CA GLY A 46 -3.36 -13.27 -20.01
C GLY A 46 -2.96 -12.35 -18.86
N PHE A 47 -1.73 -11.83 -18.85
CA PHE A 47 -1.21 -10.96 -17.80
C PHE A 47 -0.41 -9.80 -18.40
N ASP A 48 -1.12 -8.71 -18.69
CA ASP A 48 -0.56 -7.43 -19.15
C ASP A 48 -0.78 -6.37 -18.05
N PHE A 49 -0.09 -6.55 -16.92
CA PHE A 49 -0.21 -5.67 -15.76
C PHE A 49 1.17 -5.37 -15.15
N PRO A 50 1.37 -4.18 -14.58
CA PRO A 50 2.62 -3.83 -13.88
C PRO A 50 2.92 -4.72 -12.67
N GLY A 51 1.87 -5.36 -12.09
CA GLY A 51 2.01 -6.23 -10.94
C GLY A 51 0.69 -6.78 -10.41
N HIS A 52 0.76 -7.45 -9.25
CA HIS A 52 -0.41 -8.04 -8.59
C HIS A 52 -1.51 -7.02 -8.25
N THR A 53 -1.14 -5.81 -7.84
CA THR A 53 -2.10 -4.80 -7.38
C THR A 53 -3.04 -4.39 -8.50
N GLU A 54 -2.51 -4.11 -9.68
CA GLU A 54 -3.26 -3.69 -10.85
C GLU A 54 -4.12 -4.84 -11.40
N TYR A 55 -3.57 -6.05 -11.44
CA TYR A 55 -4.31 -7.26 -11.82
C TYR A 55 -5.52 -7.49 -10.90
N LEU A 56 -5.31 -7.47 -9.58
CA LEU A 56 -6.38 -7.70 -8.61
C LEU A 56 -7.40 -6.57 -8.57
N ALA A 57 -6.97 -5.32 -8.75
CA ALA A 57 -7.87 -4.17 -8.87
C ALA A 57 -8.80 -4.33 -10.06
N LYS A 58 -8.26 -4.73 -11.23
CA LYS A 58 -9.05 -5.00 -12.43
C LYS A 58 -10.07 -6.13 -12.21
N LEU A 59 -9.65 -7.25 -11.63
CA LEU A 59 -10.55 -8.38 -11.33
C LEU A 59 -11.65 -7.99 -10.33
N SER A 60 -11.36 -7.07 -9.42
CA SER A 60 -12.29 -6.60 -8.39
C SER A 60 -13.17 -5.43 -8.86
N ASN A 61 -13.03 -4.97 -10.10
CA ASN A 61 -13.68 -3.75 -10.64
C ASN A 61 -13.41 -2.52 -9.77
N VAL A 62 -12.17 -2.37 -9.30
CA VAL A 62 -11.71 -1.24 -8.49
C VAL A 62 -10.71 -0.41 -9.30
N ASP A 63 -11.02 0.85 -9.55
CA ASP A 63 -10.15 1.71 -10.37
C ASP A 63 -8.88 2.16 -9.62
N ASN A 64 -8.94 2.27 -8.30
CA ASN A 64 -7.87 2.85 -7.50
C ASN A 64 -7.62 2.05 -6.21
N ALA A 65 -6.76 1.03 -6.27
CA ALA A 65 -6.25 0.40 -5.06
C ALA A 65 -5.14 1.27 -4.41
N LEU A 66 -5.02 1.21 -3.09
CA LEU A 66 -3.95 1.87 -2.35
C LEU A 66 -2.85 0.85 -2.04
N MET A 67 -1.65 1.11 -2.53
CA MET A 67 -0.45 0.42 -2.05
C MET A 67 -0.14 0.90 -0.64
N PHE A 68 -0.27 0.00 0.33
CA PHE A 68 -0.15 0.30 1.74
C PHE A 68 0.92 -0.58 2.37
N MET A 69 2.06 0.01 2.66
CA MET A 69 3.16 -0.66 3.35
C MET A 69 2.90 -0.65 4.84
N CYS A 70 2.85 -1.83 5.44
CA CYS A 70 2.45 -2.01 6.83
C CYS A 70 3.52 -2.74 7.65
N SER A 71 3.75 -2.26 8.86
CA SER A 71 4.46 -2.93 9.94
C SER A 71 3.77 -2.61 11.26
N ASP A 72 4.19 -3.21 12.35
CA ASP A 72 3.59 -2.97 13.68
C ASP A 72 3.63 -1.47 14.07
N ASN A 73 4.69 -0.78 13.69
CA ASN A 73 4.97 0.59 14.17
C ASN A 73 4.76 1.67 13.11
N LEU A 74 4.58 1.32 11.84
CA LEU A 74 4.52 2.29 10.75
C LEU A 74 3.67 1.76 9.59
N ARG A 75 2.76 2.61 9.11
CA ARG A 75 1.97 2.36 7.89
C ARG A 75 2.18 3.51 6.94
N VAL A 76 2.53 3.20 5.69
CA VAL A 76 2.82 4.21 4.67
C VAL A 76 2.05 3.89 3.39
N GLY A 77 1.18 4.79 2.97
CA GLY A 77 0.55 4.77 1.66
C GLY A 77 1.23 5.74 0.71
N ILE A 78 1.07 5.52 -0.58
CA ILE A 78 1.63 6.39 -1.62
C ILE A 78 0.53 6.87 -2.57
N VAL A 79 0.65 8.13 -2.99
CA VAL A 79 -0.28 8.71 -3.99
C VAL A 79 0.09 8.22 -5.38
N THR A 80 1.36 8.35 -5.76
CA THR A 80 1.89 7.88 -7.03
C THR A 80 2.87 6.74 -6.81
N GLY A 81 2.69 5.63 -7.55
CA GLY A 81 3.49 4.42 -7.44
C GLY A 81 4.57 4.32 -8.51
N HIS A 82 4.39 3.41 -9.45
CA HIS A 82 5.38 3.02 -10.46
C HIS A 82 5.39 3.98 -11.67
N ILE A 83 5.67 5.25 -11.45
CA ILE A 83 5.86 6.25 -12.51
C ILE A 83 7.25 6.91 -12.40
N PRO A 84 7.82 7.40 -13.51
CA PRO A 84 9.05 8.18 -13.46
C PRO A 84 8.93 9.40 -12.56
N ILE A 85 9.98 9.73 -11.80
CA ILE A 85 9.97 10.88 -10.87
C ILE A 85 9.65 12.20 -11.59
N SER A 86 10.04 12.34 -12.85
CA SER A 86 9.74 13.53 -13.68
C SER A 86 8.24 13.74 -13.94
N LYS A 87 7.41 12.70 -13.74
CA LYS A 87 5.96 12.77 -13.92
C LYS A 87 5.19 12.96 -12.61
N VAL A 88 5.86 12.87 -11.46
CA VAL A 88 5.19 12.90 -10.15
C VAL A 88 4.40 14.18 -9.96
N ALA A 89 5.05 15.35 -10.05
CA ALA A 89 4.38 16.64 -9.84
C ALA A 89 3.17 16.84 -10.77
N GLN A 90 3.29 16.43 -12.04
CA GLN A 90 2.23 16.57 -13.03
C GLN A 90 1.05 15.60 -12.81
N THR A 91 1.29 14.49 -12.11
CA THR A 91 0.27 13.47 -11.81
C THR A 91 -0.52 13.82 -10.54
N LEU A 92 0.05 14.61 -9.64
CA LEU A 92 -0.62 15.00 -8.41
C LEU A 92 -1.77 15.97 -8.70
N THR A 93 -2.96 15.59 -8.23
CA THR A 93 -4.14 16.45 -8.22
C THR A 93 -4.78 16.42 -6.84
N GLN A 94 -5.56 17.45 -6.54
CA GLN A 94 -6.31 17.51 -5.28
C GLN A 94 -7.24 16.30 -5.12
N GLU A 95 -7.86 15.87 -6.24
CA GLU A 95 -8.80 14.74 -6.27
C GLU A 95 -8.10 13.42 -5.96
N ASN A 96 -6.94 13.14 -6.58
CA ASN A 96 -6.26 11.85 -6.35
C ASN A 96 -5.66 11.78 -4.94
N ILE A 97 -5.14 12.87 -4.40
CA ILE A 97 -4.65 12.92 -3.00
C ILE A 97 -5.82 12.71 -2.03
N LEU A 98 -6.93 13.41 -2.22
CA LEU A 98 -8.12 13.25 -1.40
C LEU A 98 -8.67 11.81 -1.46
N ALA A 99 -8.75 11.23 -2.64
CA ALA A 99 -9.19 9.84 -2.81
C ALA A 99 -8.30 8.86 -2.02
N LYS A 100 -6.97 9.06 -2.03
CA LYS A 100 -6.04 8.23 -1.25
C LYS A 100 -6.18 8.45 0.27
N ILE A 101 -6.42 9.69 0.73
CA ILE A 101 -6.71 9.97 2.15
C ILE A 101 -7.98 9.25 2.59
N VAL A 102 -9.06 9.35 1.81
CA VAL A 102 -10.35 8.69 2.10
C VAL A 102 -10.19 7.18 2.15
N GLN A 103 -9.50 6.60 1.17
CA GLN A 103 -9.27 5.16 1.09
C GLN A 103 -8.40 4.67 2.26
N MET A 104 -7.35 5.42 2.62
CA MET A 104 -6.50 5.11 3.77
C MET A 104 -7.28 5.17 5.08
N ASN A 105 -8.10 6.21 5.28
CA ASN A 105 -8.96 6.35 6.45
C ASN A 105 -9.94 5.17 6.58
N ALA A 106 -10.60 4.80 5.48
CA ALA A 106 -11.52 3.66 5.47
C ALA A 106 -10.81 2.34 5.83
N SER A 107 -9.62 2.10 5.26
CA SER A 107 -8.82 0.92 5.59
C SER A 107 -8.35 0.90 7.04
N LEU A 108 -7.89 2.04 7.59
CA LEU A 108 -7.47 2.12 9.00
C LEU A 108 -8.63 1.78 9.95
N ILE A 109 -9.84 2.19 9.63
CA ILE A 109 -11.04 1.88 10.42
C ILE A 109 -11.44 0.42 10.24
N GLN A 110 -11.58 -0.05 9.00
CA GLN A 110 -12.14 -1.36 8.70
C GLN A 110 -11.13 -2.49 8.89
N ASP A 111 -9.90 -2.30 8.39
CA ASP A 111 -8.90 -3.35 8.29
C ASP A 111 -8.01 -3.42 9.54
N PHE A 112 -7.79 -2.27 10.21
CA PHE A 112 -6.94 -2.15 11.40
C PHE A 112 -7.70 -1.82 12.69
N VAL A 113 -9.02 -1.62 12.63
CA VAL A 113 -9.91 -1.32 13.79
C VAL A 113 -9.44 -0.09 14.57
N ILE A 114 -8.95 0.92 13.88
CA ILE A 114 -8.49 2.17 14.50
C ILE A 114 -9.63 3.20 14.45
N ASN A 115 -10.19 3.53 15.60
CA ASN A 115 -11.20 4.56 15.70
C ASN A 115 -10.59 5.96 15.55
N ARG A 116 -11.14 6.78 14.63
CA ARG A 116 -10.68 8.16 14.35
C ARG A 116 -9.18 8.23 14.02
N PRO A 117 -8.72 7.50 13.00
CA PRO A 117 -7.30 7.42 12.67
C PRO A 117 -6.72 8.78 12.28
N LYS A 118 -5.48 9.03 12.67
CA LYS A 118 -4.72 10.23 12.33
C LYS A 118 -3.78 9.93 11.18
N ILE A 119 -3.94 10.65 10.08
CA ILE A 119 -3.15 10.49 8.85
C ILE A 119 -2.23 11.69 8.70
N ALA A 120 -0.92 11.47 8.62
CA ALA A 120 0.03 12.48 8.21
C ALA A 120 0.13 12.51 6.68
N VAL A 121 0.05 13.67 6.07
CA VAL A 121 0.23 13.87 4.63
C VAL A 121 1.56 14.61 4.42
N LEU A 122 2.46 14.02 3.63
CA LEU A 122 3.75 14.64 3.34
C LEU A 122 3.61 15.70 2.24
N GLY A 123 4.50 16.69 2.23
CA GLY A 123 4.69 17.56 1.10
C GLY A 123 5.43 16.84 -0.04
N LEU A 124 5.41 17.40 -1.22
CA LEU A 124 6.18 16.94 -2.38
C LEU A 124 7.61 17.49 -2.36
N ASN A 125 7.69 18.80 -2.11
CA ASN A 125 8.92 19.57 -2.25
C ASN A 125 9.73 19.64 -0.93
N PRO A 126 11.04 19.94 -1.00
CA PRO A 126 11.83 20.23 0.19
C PRO A 126 11.16 21.31 1.05
N HIS A 127 11.25 21.16 2.38
CA HIS A 127 10.65 22.07 3.36
C HIS A 127 9.15 22.33 3.14
N ALA A 128 8.44 21.34 2.53
CA ALA A 128 7.03 21.46 2.14
C ALA A 128 6.77 22.75 1.33
N GLY A 129 7.64 23.01 0.32
CA GLY A 129 7.51 24.12 -0.63
C GLY A 129 7.95 25.49 -0.10
N GLU A 130 8.37 25.62 1.18
CA GLU A 130 8.82 26.88 1.81
C GLU A 130 7.94 28.09 1.44
N LYS A 131 6.61 27.95 1.60
CA LYS A 131 5.59 28.96 1.25
C LYS A 131 5.59 29.37 -0.23
N GLY A 132 5.96 28.48 -1.14
CA GLY A 132 5.99 28.71 -2.58
C GLY A 132 7.38 29.05 -3.14
N LEU A 133 8.41 29.14 -2.30
CA LEU A 133 9.79 29.38 -2.76
C LEU A 133 10.36 28.17 -3.52
N LEU A 134 9.98 26.96 -3.11
CA LEU A 134 10.49 25.70 -3.64
C LEU A 134 9.42 24.89 -4.39
N GLY A 135 8.33 25.51 -4.78
CA GLY A 135 7.20 24.91 -5.48
C GLY A 135 5.87 25.27 -4.84
N ASP A 136 4.81 25.25 -5.61
CA ASP A 136 3.47 25.64 -5.19
C ASP A 136 2.53 24.43 -4.96
N GLU A 137 2.98 23.18 -5.20
CA GLU A 137 2.16 21.97 -5.12
C GLU A 137 1.56 21.80 -3.71
N GLU A 138 2.28 22.17 -2.67
CA GLU A 138 1.77 22.11 -1.30
C GLU A 138 0.61 23.05 -1.09
N LYS A 139 0.74 24.28 -1.55
CA LYS A 139 -0.26 25.34 -1.40
C LYS A 139 -1.47 25.13 -2.29
N ASP A 140 -1.24 24.75 -3.56
CA ASP A 140 -2.28 24.75 -4.59
C ASP A 140 -2.97 23.39 -4.72
N ILE A 141 -2.34 22.30 -4.29
CA ILE A 141 -2.83 20.92 -4.46
C ILE A 141 -2.96 20.19 -3.13
N ILE A 142 -1.85 20.06 -2.34
CA ILE A 142 -1.82 19.14 -1.19
C ILE A 142 -2.62 19.71 0.00
N ALA A 143 -2.36 20.95 0.39
CA ALA A 143 -3.09 21.59 1.50
C ALA A 143 -4.60 21.70 1.25
N PRO A 144 -5.09 22.06 0.04
CA PRO A 144 -6.51 21.96 -0.29
C PRO A 144 -7.08 20.57 -0.17
N ALA A 145 -6.36 19.50 -0.58
CA ALA A 145 -6.82 18.12 -0.41
C ALA A 145 -6.95 17.74 1.07
N VAL A 146 -5.97 18.09 1.90
CA VAL A 146 -5.99 17.89 3.36
C VAL A 146 -7.17 18.63 4.00
N LYS A 147 -7.40 19.89 3.60
CA LYS A 147 -8.53 20.70 4.08
C LYS A 147 -9.87 20.03 3.75
N ARG A 148 -10.07 19.59 2.49
CA ARG A 148 -11.29 18.86 2.10
C ARG A 148 -11.49 17.57 2.89
N ALA A 149 -10.42 16.80 3.15
CA ALA A 149 -10.50 15.61 4.00
C ALA A 149 -10.96 15.97 5.43
N SER A 150 -10.45 17.07 5.99
CA SER A 150 -10.87 17.57 7.31
C SER A 150 -12.35 17.98 7.32
N GLU A 151 -12.83 18.64 6.26
CA GLU A 151 -14.26 19.01 6.10
C GLU A 151 -15.18 17.78 6.02
N MET A 152 -14.64 16.62 5.58
CA MET A 152 -15.31 15.32 5.61
C MET A 152 -15.21 14.60 6.97
N GLY A 153 -14.58 15.23 7.99
CA GLY A 153 -14.39 14.65 9.32
C GLY A 153 -13.18 13.69 9.44
N ILE A 154 -12.32 13.61 8.42
CA ILE A 154 -11.12 12.79 8.44
C ILE A 154 -9.98 13.55 9.11
N LEU A 155 -9.28 12.92 10.06
CA LEU A 155 -8.16 13.53 10.77
C LEU A 155 -6.87 13.42 9.93
N ALA A 156 -6.82 14.19 8.84
CA ALA A 156 -5.64 14.35 7.99
C ALA A 156 -4.90 15.64 8.35
N PHE A 157 -3.59 15.58 8.45
CA PHE A 157 -2.72 16.69 8.86
C PHE A 157 -1.53 16.82 7.93
N GLY A 158 -1.12 18.03 7.62
CA GLY A 158 0.01 18.33 6.73
C GLY A 158 -0.30 19.54 5.81
N PRO A 159 0.50 19.73 4.76
CA PRO A 159 1.66 18.94 4.35
C PRO A 159 2.87 19.08 5.28
N TYR A 160 3.55 17.98 5.59
CA TYR A 160 4.78 17.95 6.39
C TYR A 160 6.01 17.80 5.50
N PRO A 161 7.14 18.49 5.80
CA PRO A 161 8.41 18.21 5.14
C PRO A 161 8.89 16.79 5.49
N ALA A 162 9.13 15.97 4.46
CA ALA A 162 9.34 14.54 4.62
C ALA A 162 10.61 14.20 5.43
N ASP A 163 11.69 14.91 5.21
CA ASP A 163 12.97 14.73 5.91
C ASP A 163 12.83 14.96 7.42
N GLY A 164 12.30 16.11 7.82
CA GLY A 164 12.07 16.45 9.22
C GLY A 164 11.03 15.56 9.89
N PHE A 165 10.00 15.12 9.14
CA PHE A 165 8.96 14.25 9.64
C PHE A 165 9.49 12.87 10.04
N PHE A 166 10.26 12.22 9.17
CA PHE A 166 10.88 10.93 9.47
C PHE A 166 12.15 11.06 10.31
N GLY A 167 12.92 12.15 10.16
CA GLY A 167 14.12 12.42 10.96
C GLY A 167 13.83 12.72 12.44
N SER A 168 12.58 13.01 12.77
CA SER A 168 12.09 13.14 14.15
C SER A 168 11.24 11.93 14.54
N THR A 169 10.77 11.89 15.80
CA THR A 169 9.78 10.88 16.22
C THR A 169 8.34 11.27 15.88
N GLY A 170 8.16 12.30 15.04
CA GLY A 170 6.86 12.87 14.68
C GLY A 170 5.89 11.86 14.08
N TYR A 171 6.40 10.93 13.25
CA TYR A 171 5.61 9.90 12.60
C TYR A 171 4.89 8.97 13.60
N LYS A 172 5.43 8.78 14.82
CA LYS A 172 4.82 7.94 15.87
C LYS A 172 3.51 8.50 16.44
N LYS A 173 3.18 9.76 16.13
CA LYS A 173 1.93 10.41 16.56
C LYS A 173 0.76 10.14 15.63
N PHE A 174 1.00 9.43 14.52
CA PHE A 174 0.05 9.16 13.47
C PHE A 174 -0.12 7.66 13.27
N ASP A 175 -1.30 7.27 12.83
CA ASP A 175 -1.64 5.88 12.55
C ASP A 175 -1.18 5.46 11.16
N ALA A 176 -1.06 6.42 10.25
CA ALA A 176 -0.50 6.23 8.91
C ALA A 176 0.08 7.52 8.32
N VAL A 177 0.93 7.35 7.32
CA VAL A 177 1.58 8.42 6.56
C VAL A 177 1.22 8.26 5.08
N LEU A 178 0.77 9.33 4.44
CA LEU A 178 0.57 9.39 2.99
C LEU A 178 1.72 10.16 2.34
N ALA A 179 2.53 9.46 1.57
CA ALA A 179 3.62 10.03 0.79
C ALA A 179 3.17 10.34 -0.65
N MET A 180 3.75 11.35 -1.26
CA MET A 180 3.37 11.79 -2.61
C MET A 180 3.89 10.85 -3.69
N TYR A 181 5.03 10.18 -3.47
CA TYR A 181 5.61 9.25 -4.42
C TYR A 181 6.31 8.09 -3.71
N HIS A 182 6.62 7.06 -4.50
CA HIS A 182 7.11 5.76 -4.05
C HIS A 182 8.30 5.87 -3.09
N ASP A 183 9.42 6.44 -3.52
CA ASP A 183 10.65 6.42 -2.73
C ASP A 183 10.59 7.35 -1.51
N GLN A 184 9.79 8.42 -1.55
CA GLN A 184 9.54 9.28 -0.40
C GLN A 184 8.96 8.50 0.79
N GLY A 185 8.10 7.54 0.52
CA GLY A 185 7.47 6.71 1.55
C GLY A 185 8.27 5.45 1.85
N LEU A 186 8.74 4.74 0.81
CA LEU A 186 9.29 3.40 0.97
C LEU A 186 10.73 3.38 1.47
N ILE A 187 11.57 4.38 1.16
CA ILE A 187 12.93 4.47 1.72
C ILE A 187 12.89 4.53 3.26
N PRO A 188 12.20 5.52 3.87
CA PRO A 188 12.13 5.57 5.33
C PRO A 188 11.36 4.38 5.92
N PHE A 189 10.30 3.88 5.26
CA PHE A 189 9.61 2.68 5.71
C PHE A 189 10.57 1.50 5.84
N LYS A 190 11.30 1.14 4.78
CA LYS A 190 12.23 0.01 4.76
C LYS A 190 13.37 0.19 5.75
N ALA A 191 13.90 1.40 5.90
CA ALA A 191 14.95 1.70 6.88
C ALA A 191 14.49 1.53 8.32
N LEU A 192 13.23 1.81 8.63
CA LEU A 192 12.66 1.75 9.98
C LEU A 192 12.08 0.38 10.35
N THR A 193 11.70 -0.44 9.35
CA THR A 193 11.02 -1.73 9.61
C THR A 193 11.92 -2.96 9.51
N PHE A 194 13.17 -2.80 9.09
CA PHE A 194 14.20 -3.86 9.09
C PHE A 194 13.74 -5.19 8.48
N GLY A 195 13.07 -5.17 7.33
CA GLY A 195 12.66 -6.37 6.61
C GLY A 195 11.41 -7.09 7.14
N GLN A 196 10.66 -6.46 8.04
CA GLN A 196 9.36 -6.96 8.52
C GLN A 196 8.16 -6.33 7.80
N GLY A 197 8.43 -5.53 6.77
CA GLY A 197 7.41 -4.85 6.01
C GLY A 197 6.49 -5.80 5.25
N VAL A 198 5.22 -5.44 5.17
CA VAL A 198 4.18 -6.12 4.40
C VAL A 198 3.59 -5.14 3.40
N ASN A 199 3.48 -5.55 2.16
CA ASN A 199 2.71 -4.82 1.15
C ASN A 199 1.25 -5.32 1.22
N TYR A 200 0.37 -4.47 1.71
CA TYR A 200 -1.07 -4.67 1.75
C TYR A 200 -1.74 -3.87 0.64
N THR A 201 -2.68 -4.48 -0.07
CA THR A 201 -3.46 -3.80 -1.11
C THR A 201 -4.81 -3.36 -0.51
N ALA A 202 -4.86 -2.12 -0.03
CA ALA A 202 -6.07 -1.56 0.58
C ALA A 202 -7.10 -1.11 -0.48
N GLY A 203 -8.37 -1.11 -0.09
CA GLY A 203 -9.48 -0.67 -0.96
C GLY A 203 -10.03 -1.75 -1.89
N LEU A 204 -9.51 -2.97 -1.83
CA LEU A 204 -10.11 -4.11 -2.52
C LEU A 204 -11.19 -4.78 -1.64
N PRO A 205 -12.24 -5.37 -2.24
CA PRO A 205 -13.22 -6.17 -1.51
C PRO A 205 -12.62 -7.46 -0.93
N ILE A 206 -11.51 -7.92 -1.49
CA ILE A 206 -10.72 -9.08 -1.07
C ILE A 206 -9.57 -8.65 -0.16
N VAL A 207 -9.03 -9.60 0.62
CA VAL A 207 -7.82 -9.38 1.42
C VAL A 207 -6.61 -9.96 0.68
N ARG A 208 -5.66 -9.09 0.33
CA ARG A 208 -4.40 -9.54 -0.27
C ARG A 208 -3.22 -8.84 0.40
N THR A 209 -2.25 -9.66 0.82
CA THR A 209 -0.96 -9.21 1.34
C THR A 209 0.19 -9.86 0.57
N SER A 210 1.36 -9.28 0.67
CA SER A 210 2.61 -9.89 0.20
C SER A 210 3.80 -9.40 1.02
N PRO A 211 4.91 -10.15 1.04
CA PRO A 211 6.16 -9.64 1.62
C PRO A 211 6.68 -8.43 0.85
N ASP A 212 7.50 -7.63 1.52
CA ASP A 212 8.14 -6.42 0.98
C ASP A 212 9.55 -6.71 0.42
N HIS A 213 9.71 -7.78 -0.34
CA HIS A 213 10.96 -8.12 -1.02
C HIS A 213 10.70 -8.66 -2.42
N GLY A 214 11.74 -8.72 -3.25
CA GLY A 214 11.70 -9.30 -4.58
C GLY A 214 11.86 -10.82 -4.58
N THR A 215 12.05 -11.38 -5.77
CA THR A 215 12.19 -12.83 -6.04
C THR A 215 13.45 -13.46 -5.43
N ALA A 216 14.46 -12.66 -5.10
CA ALA A 216 15.69 -13.10 -4.42
C ALA A 216 16.37 -14.32 -5.07
N TYR A 217 16.49 -14.33 -6.41
CA TYR A 217 17.10 -15.43 -7.17
C TYR A 217 18.52 -15.78 -6.69
N ASP A 218 19.26 -14.79 -6.21
CA ASP A 218 20.63 -14.91 -5.69
C ASP A 218 20.71 -15.72 -4.38
N LEU A 219 19.60 -15.88 -3.67
CA LEU A 219 19.52 -16.63 -2.41
C LEU A 219 19.08 -18.09 -2.58
N VAL A 220 18.70 -18.49 -3.81
CA VAL A 220 18.19 -19.84 -4.06
C VAL A 220 19.23 -20.90 -3.72
N GLY A 221 18.84 -21.90 -2.95
CA GLY A 221 19.70 -23.01 -2.51
C GLY A 221 20.67 -22.68 -1.36
N ARG A 222 20.73 -21.40 -0.90
CA ARG A 222 21.67 -21.01 0.17
C ARG A 222 21.10 -21.22 1.58
N GLY A 223 19.80 -21.40 1.73
CA GLY A 223 19.14 -21.56 3.04
C GLY A 223 19.23 -20.34 3.96
N THR A 224 19.51 -19.14 3.40
CA THR A 224 19.73 -17.89 4.15
C THR A 224 18.60 -16.87 3.99
N ALA A 225 17.58 -17.18 3.21
CA ALA A 225 16.44 -16.27 3.02
C ALA A 225 15.67 -16.06 4.33
N SER A 226 15.36 -14.79 4.65
CA SER A 226 14.53 -14.45 5.80
C SER A 226 13.06 -14.78 5.51
N LEU A 227 12.39 -15.40 6.47
CA LEU A 227 10.96 -15.69 6.43
C LEU A 227 10.11 -14.57 7.05
N SER A 228 10.71 -13.60 7.73
CA SER A 228 10.03 -12.62 8.58
C SER A 228 8.93 -11.86 7.85
N SER A 229 9.25 -11.28 6.70
CA SER A 229 8.27 -10.50 5.91
C SER A 229 7.11 -11.36 5.39
N PHE A 230 7.38 -12.60 4.97
CA PHE A 230 6.33 -13.52 4.53
C PHE A 230 5.43 -13.94 5.70
N GLN A 231 6.00 -14.27 6.86
CA GLN A 231 5.22 -14.57 8.07
C GLN A 231 4.37 -13.37 8.49
N SER A 232 4.94 -12.17 8.49
CA SER A 232 4.19 -10.93 8.76
C SER A 232 3.04 -10.74 7.78
N ALA A 233 3.23 -11.05 6.48
CA ALA A 233 2.18 -10.97 5.48
C ALA A 233 1.03 -11.95 5.76
N VAL A 234 1.34 -13.20 6.20
CA VAL A 234 0.32 -14.19 6.59
C VAL A 234 -0.49 -13.71 7.80
N PHE A 235 0.20 -13.22 8.85
CA PHE A 235 -0.49 -12.73 10.04
C PHE A 235 -1.35 -11.50 9.75
N LEU A 236 -0.83 -10.54 8.97
CA LEU A 236 -1.61 -9.38 8.59
C LEU A 236 -2.85 -9.75 7.76
N ALA A 237 -2.74 -10.71 6.82
CA ALA A 237 -3.89 -11.17 6.04
C ALA A 237 -4.99 -11.74 6.94
N ARG A 238 -4.61 -12.60 7.91
CA ARG A 238 -5.53 -13.15 8.90
C ARG A 238 -6.19 -12.04 9.73
N ASP A 239 -5.40 -11.12 10.25
CA ASP A 239 -5.90 -10.07 11.14
C ASP A 239 -6.86 -9.12 10.40
N VAL A 240 -6.54 -8.73 9.18
CA VAL A 240 -7.43 -7.93 8.32
C VAL A 240 -8.74 -8.68 8.05
N TYR A 241 -8.69 -9.96 7.75
CA TYR A 241 -9.89 -10.77 7.53
C TYR A 241 -10.79 -10.80 8.77
N LEU A 242 -10.21 -11.09 9.94
CA LEU A 242 -10.95 -11.13 11.20
C LEU A 242 -11.52 -9.74 11.57
N ASN A 243 -10.75 -8.68 11.35
CA ASN A 243 -11.19 -7.31 11.61
C ASN A 243 -12.37 -6.93 10.72
N ARG A 244 -12.34 -7.27 9.43
CA ARG A 244 -13.47 -7.05 8.51
C ARG A 244 -14.71 -7.83 8.93
N ALA A 245 -14.56 -9.09 9.33
CA ALA A 245 -15.65 -9.90 9.84
C ALA A 245 -16.28 -9.26 11.10
N PHE A 246 -15.44 -8.84 12.05
CA PHE A 246 -15.88 -8.14 13.26
C PHE A 246 -16.61 -6.82 12.94
N GLN A 247 -16.07 -5.97 12.08
CA GLN A 247 -16.70 -4.72 11.69
C GLN A 247 -18.07 -4.95 11.01
N LYS A 248 -18.18 -5.99 10.20
CA LYS A 248 -19.46 -6.38 9.58
C LYS A 248 -20.48 -6.79 10.64
N GLU A 249 -20.08 -7.61 11.61
CA GLU A 249 -20.96 -8.05 12.70
C GLU A 249 -21.46 -6.88 13.55
N VAL A 250 -20.53 -5.99 13.97
CA VAL A 250 -20.87 -4.78 14.76
C VAL A 250 -21.82 -3.86 14.01
N SER A 251 -21.64 -3.71 12.69
CA SER A 251 -22.52 -2.87 11.87
C SER A 251 -23.94 -3.44 11.69
N LEU A 252 -24.10 -4.77 11.78
CA LEU A 252 -25.40 -5.43 11.71
C LEU A 252 -26.20 -5.34 13.03
N THR A 253 -25.51 -5.15 14.15
CA THR A 253 -26.11 -5.09 15.49
C THR A 253 -25.73 -3.77 16.21
N PRO A 254 -26.10 -2.59 15.67
CA PRO A 254 -25.79 -1.34 16.35
C PRO A 254 -26.51 -1.28 17.71
N LEU A 255 -25.78 -0.87 18.74
CA LEU A 255 -26.40 -0.53 20.03
C LEU A 255 -27.47 0.54 19.81
N LYS A 256 -28.68 0.30 20.29
CA LYS A 256 -29.79 1.25 20.23
C LYS A 256 -29.58 2.38 21.22
#